data_6605e1710cec8123091d621638d730b6
#
_entry.id   6605e1710cec8123091d621638d730b6
#
_cell.length_a   1.000
_cell.length_b   1.000
_cell.length_c   1.000
_cell.angle_alpha   90.00
_cell.angle_beta   90.00
_cell.angle_gamma   90.00
#
_symmetry.space_group_name_H-M   'P 1'
#
loop_
_entity.id
_entity.type
_entity.pdbx_description
1 polymer ?
#
loop_
_entity_poly.entity_id
_entity_poly.type
_entity_poly.pdbx_seq_one_letter_code
_entity_poly.pdbx_strand_id
1 'polypeptide(L)'
;FESISDGLEQNDLKSFKAYLEKELEKEENKNKISGVKYTYDFNYNIYTSSGDKLNPYEMPPLLKNMLSAAGNAATMYESMMKSVKTWGEMIDNPVLLDSQYDVLEGRWPSAPNELVLAVDKYNSVPDYNLYQMGLKSENELILSVFKMLVRRQATQAGKELTDAQIEIAAINMMASYNIPYKPEVNDFSFEKVLKTGYKVLLDSDYYEFKQ
;
A
#
# COMPACT_ATOMS: atom_id res chain seq x y z
N PHE A 1 -6.20 -2.44 37.34
CA PHE A 1 -6.68 -2.88 36.03
C PHE A 1 -6.34 -4.37 35.93
N GLU A 2 -7.25 -5.26 36.35
CA GLU A 2 -7.19 -6.66 35.98
C GLU A 2 -7.35 -6.74 34.48
N SER A 3 -6.44 -7.45 33.82
CA SER A 3 -6.38 -7.51 32.38
C SER A 3 -7.63 -8.22 31.84
N ILE A 4 -8.32 -7.56 30.93
CA ILE A 4 -9.45 -8.12 30.17
C ILE A 4 -9.02 -9.41 29.41
N SER A 5 -7.74 -9.77 29.46
CA SER A 5 -7.18 -10.95 28.78
C SER A 5 -7.52 -12.29 29.43
N ASP A 6 -7.94 -12.33 30.69
CA ASP A 6 -8.15 -13.57 31.44
C ASP A 6 -9.47 -14.30 31.09
N GLY A 7 -10.23 -13.80 30.11
CA GLY A 7 -11.46 -14.42 29.63
C GLY A 7 -11.53 -14.61 28.12
N LEU A 8 -10.47 -14.28 27.39
CA LEU A 8 -10.46 -14.46 25.93
C LEU A 8 -9.96 -15.88 25.60
N GLU A 9 -10.88 -16.74 25.21
CA GLU A 9 -10.54 -18.03 24.63
C GLU A 9 -9.89 -17.81 23.25
N GLN A 10 -8.81 -18.53 22.99
CA GLN A 10 -8.17 -18.52 21.69
C GLN A 10 -9.05 -19.24 20.67
N ASN A 11 -9.45 -18.55 19.59
CA ASN A 11 -10.24 -19.16 18.53
C ASN A 11 -9.46 -20.31 17.86
N ASP A 12 -10.09 -21.48 17.76
CA ASP A 12 -9.54 -22.62 17.02
C ASP A 12 -9.75 -22.41 15.49
N LEU A 13 -8.95 -21.52 14.94
CA LEU A 13 -9.00 -21.19 13.51
C LEU A 13 -8.63 -22.39 12.62
N LYS A 14 -7.85 -23.33 13.12
CA LYS A 14 -7.46 -24.53 12.37
C LYS A 14 -8.64 -25.46 12.15
N SER A 15 -9.38 -25.77 13.21
CA SER A 15 -10.58 -26.59 13.12
C SER A 15 -11.69 -25.88 12.33
N PHE A 16 -11.83 -24.56 12.49
CA PHE A 16 -12.77 -23.77 11.72
C PHE A 16 -12.43 -23.78 10.21
N LYS A 17 -11.16 -23.64 9.84
CA LYS A 17 -10.72 -23.77 8.45
C LYS A 17 -11.10 -25.12 7.86
N ALA A 18 -10.78 -26.22 8.57
CA ALA A 18 -11.11 -27.57 8.12
C ALA A 18 -12.64 -27.81 7.99
N TYR A 19 -13.43 -27.24 8.89
CA TYR A 19 -14.88 -27.26 8.79
C TYR A 19 -15.36 -26.50 7.56
N LEU A 20 -14.87 -25.28 7.35
CA LEU A 20 -15.25 -24.43 6.23
C LEU A 20 -14.93 -25.08 4.88
N GLU A 21 -13.75 -25.71 4.75
CA GLU A 21 -13.37 -26.42 3.53
C GLU A 21 -14.35 -27.57 3.20
N LYS A 22 -14.77 -28.34 4.21
CA LYS A 22 -15.82 -29.38 4.03
C LYS A 22 -17.18 -28.80 3.65
N GLU A 23 -17.55 -27.65 4.23
CA GLU A 23 -18.82 -27.00 3.89
C GLU A 23 -18.83 -26.46 2.45
N LEU A 24 -17.68 -26.01 1.95
CA LEU A 24 -17.54 -25.52 0.57
C LEU A 24 -17.68 -26.64 -0.48
N GLU A 25 -17.37 -27.89 -0.11
CA GLU A 25 -17.53 -29.05 -1.01
C GLU A 25 -19.00 -29.45 -1.23
N LYS A 26 -19.91 -29.02 -0.34
CA LYS A 26 -21.32 -29.36 -0.43
C LYS A 26 -22.03 -28.63 -1.57
N GLU A 27 -22.77 -29.34 -2.42
CA GLU A 27 -23.50 -28.75 -3.55
C GLU A 27 -24.44 -27.61 -3.14
N GLU A 28 -25.08 -27.74 -1.96
CA GLU A 28 -25.97 -26.70 -1.44
C GLU A 28 -25.28 -25.37 -1.12
N ASN A 29 -23.97 -25.37 -0.93
CA ASN A 29 -23.17 -24.19 -0.57
C ASN A 29 -22.40 -23.57 -1.75
N LYS A 30 -22.21 -24.31 -2.84
CA LYS A 30 -21.48 -23.84 -4.03
C LYS A 30 -22.01 -22.54 -4.61
N ASN A 31 -23.31 -22.30 -4.52
CA ASN A 31 -23.94 -21.07 -5.02
C ASN A 31 -24.15 -19.99 -3.96
N LYS A 32 -23.76 -20.23 -2.70
CA LYS A 32 -23.93 -19.29 -1.60
C LYS A 32 -22.66 -18.52 -1.25
N ILE A 33 -21.49 -19.08 -1.59
CA ILE A 33 -20.20 -18.56 -1.25
C ILE A 33 -19.40 -18.41 -2.55
N SER A 34 -19.09 -17.17 -2.92
CA SER A 34 -18.34 -16.86 -4.15
C SER A 34 -16.86 -17.15 -4.01
N GLY A 35 -16.32 -17.14 -2.80
CA GLY A 35 -14.92 -17.44 -2.54
C GLY A 35 -14.58 -17.29 -1.07
N VAL A 36 -13.49 -17.92 -0.66
CA VAL A 36 -12.91 -17.81 0.68
C VAL A 36 -11.45 -17.44 0.54
N LYS A 37 -11.03 -16.41 1.26
CA LYS A 37 -9.64 -15.99 1.33
C LYS A 37 -9.13 -16.16 2.75
N TYR A 38 -8.05 -16.90 2.91
CA TYR A 38 -7.32 -16.99 4.17
C TYR A 38 -6.21 -15.93 4.19
N THR A 39 -6.15 -15.15 5.25
CA THR A 39 -5.10 -14.16 5.45
C THR A 39 -4.23 -14.56 6.63
N TYR A 40 -2.93 -14.46 6.44
CA TYR A 40 -1.94 -14.73 7.47
C TYR A 40 -1.25 -13.43 7.85
N ASP A 41 -0.92 -13.28 9.13
CA ASP A 41 -0.21 -12.11 9.63
C ASP A 41 1.31 -12.32 9.44
N PHE A 42 1.80 -11.86 8.31
CA PHE A 42 3.23 -11.82 8.00
C PHE A 42 3.58 -10.60 7.17
N ASN A 43 4.82 -10.18 7.27
CA ASN A 43 5.35 -9.06 6.51
C ASN A 43 6.13 -9.57 5.30
N TYR A 44 5.91 -8.92 4.17
CA TYR A 44 6.71 -9.15 2.97
C TYR A 44 8.02 -8.38 3.06
N ASN A 45 9.16 -9.04 2.89
CA ASN A 45 10.43 -8.38 2.62
C ASN A 45 10.56 -8.20 1.11
N ILE A 46 10.31 -6.98 0.64
CA ILE A 46 10.23 -6.67 -0.78
C ILE A 46 11.47 -5.87 -1.18
N TYR A 47 12.07 -6.25 -2.29
CA TYR A 47 13.23 -5.59 -2.86
C TYR A 47 12.95 -5.24 -4.32
N THR A 48 13.50 -4.12 -4.77
CA THR A 48 13.53 -3.79 -6.19
C THR A 48 14.41 -4.78 -6.96
N SER A 49 14.34 -4.77 -8.28
CA SER A 49 15.25 -5.56 -9.12
C SER A 49 16.72 -5.15 -8.94
N SER A 50 17.00 -3.90 -8.54
CA SER A 50 18.35 -3.39 -8.18
C SER A 50 18.84 -3.89 -6.81
N GLY A 51 17.95 -4.43 -5.97
CA GLY A 51 18.29 -4.95 -4.65
C GLY A 51 18.02 -3.96 -3.50
N ASP A 52 17.42 -2.81 -3.78
CA ASP A 52 17.05 -1.86 -2.74
C ASP A 52 15.82 -2.37 -1.98
N LYS A 53 15.90 -2.42 -0.64
CA LYS A 53 14.80 -2.85 0.19
C LYS A 53 13.70 -1.80 0.22
N LEU A 54 12.49 -2.22 -0.06
CA LEU A 54 11.29 -1.40 0.14
C LEU A 54 10.74 -1.61 1.54
N ASN A 55 10.20 -0.55 2.12
CA ASN A 55 9.56 -0.58 3.45
C ASN A 55 8.04 -0.35 3.29
N PRO A 56 7.28 -1.37 2.86
CA PRO A 56 5.86 -1.21 2.51
C PRO A 56 4.95 -0.96 3.73
N TYR A 57 5.49 -1.10 4.95
CA TYR A 57 4.73 -0.97 6.20
C TYR A 57 5.16 0.24 7.04
N GLU A 58 6.19 0.96 6.61
CA GLU A 58 6.76 2.06 7.37
C GLU A 58 6.58 3.39 6.65
N MET A 59 6.30 4.41 7.46
CA MET A 59 6.29 5.77 6.97
C MET A 59 7.74 6.24 6.72
N PRO A 60 7.99 7.01 5.65
CA PRO A 60 9.29 7.62 5.43
C PRO A 60 9.79 8.38 6.67
N PRO A 61 11.05 8.20 7.09
CA PRO A 61 11.57 8.82 8.32
C PRO A 61 11.42 10.32 8.36
N LEU A 62 11.64 11.00 7.23
CA LEU A 62 11.51 12.45 7.15
C LEU A 62 10.05 12.88 7.32
N LEU A 63 9.11 12.20 6.68
CA LEU A 63 7.69 12.46 6.84
C LEU A 63 7.22 12.18 8.28
N LYS A 64 7.72 11.11 8.90
CA LYS A 64 7.46 10.78 10.30
C LYS A 64 7.93 11.88 11.25
N ASN A 65 9.14 12.40 11.06
CA ASN A 65 9.69 13.49 11.87
C ASN A 65 8.87 14.78 11.74
N MET A 66 8.45 15.11 10.52
CA MET A 66 7.59 16.27 10.28
C MET A 66 6.23 16.15 10.96
N LEU A 67 5.59 15.02 10.84
CA LEU A 67 4.27 14.78 11.44
C LEU A 67 4.35 14.70 12.97
N SER A 68 5.46 14.17 13.52
CA SER A 68 5.70 14.15 14.97
C SER A 68 5.75 15.56 15.59
N ALA A 69 6.27 16.53 14.83
CA ALA A 69 6.23 17.94 15.24
C ALA A 69 4.80 18.55 15.19
N ALA A 70 3.88 17.94 14.47
CA ALA A 70 2.48 18.35 14.35
C ALA A 70 1.54 17.73 15.42
N GLY A 71 2.08 17.01 16.41
CA GLY A 71 1.32 16.42 17.52
C GLY A 71 0.39 15.28 17.11
N ASN A 72 -0.88 15.31 17.54
CA ASN A 72 -1.84 14.22 17.28
C ASN A 72 -2.09 13.91 15.79
N ALA A 73 -1.72 14.80 14.89
CA ALA A 73 -1.83 14.58 13.45
C ALA A 73 -0.95 13.41 12.97
N ALA A 74 0.20 13.21 13.62
CA ALA A 74 1.10 12.10 13.31
C ALA A 74 0.45 10.74 13.59
N THR A 75 -0.14 10.58 14.77
CA THR A 75 -0.78 9.32 15.19
C THR A 75 -1.98 8.98 14.31
N MET A 76 -2.76 9.99 13.93
CA MET A 76 -3.91 9.83 13.05
C MET A 76 -3.45 9.40 11.65
N TYR A 77 -2.41 10.03 11.11
CA TYR A 77 -1.83 9.68 9.82
C TYR A 77 -1.21 8.27 9.83
N GLU A 78 -0.47 7.91 10.88
CA GLU A 78 0.08 6.55 11.03
C GLU A 78 -1.02 5.49 11.08
N SER A 79 -2.11 5.74 11.81
CA SER A 79 -3.24 4.83 11.87
C SER A 79 -3.93 4.67 10.52
N MET A 80 -4.07 5.75 9.77
CA MET A 80 -4.63 5.73 8.41
C MET A 80 -3.71 4.95 7.46
N MET A 81 -2.40 5.18 7.52
CA MET A 81 -1.43 4.50 6.65
C MET A 81 -1.29 3.02 6.96
N LYS A 82 -1.39 2.60 8.22
CA LYS A 82 -1.42 1.17 8.60
C LYS A 82 -2.63 0.43 8.03
N SER A 83 -3.73 1.13 7.74
CA SER A 83 -4.90 0.54 7.11
C SER A 83 -4.77 0.39 5.58
N VAL A 84 -3.82 1.10 4.97
CA VAL A 84 -3.57 1.03 3.52
C VAL A 84 -2.61 -0.11 3.24
N LYS A 85 -3.14 -1.22 2.74
CA LYS A 85 -2.32 -2.35 2.27
C LYS A 85 -2.00 -2.17 0.79
N THR A 86 -0.78 -1.77 0.47
CA THR A 86 -0.31 -1.67 -0.92
C THR A 86 -0.01 -3.05 -1.52
N TRP A 87 0.52 -3.95 -0.69
CA TRP A 87 0.87 -5.31 -1.08
C TRP A 87 -0.08 -6.31 -0.45
N GLY A 88 -0.55 -7.26 -1.23
CA GLY A 88 -1.45 -8.29 -0.74
C GLY A 88 -1.77 -9.33 -1.80
N GLU A 89 -2.30 -10.43 -1.36
CA GLU A 89 -2.79 -11.47 -2.24
C GLU A 89 -4.20 -11.13 -2.72
N MET A 90 -4.49 -11.39 -3.96
CA MET A 90 -5.86 -11.40 -4.49
C MET A 90 -6.50 -12.76 -4.23
N ILE A 91 -7.82 -12.80 -4.28
CA ILE A 91 -8.55 -14.07 -4.21
C ILE A 91 -8.28 -14.86 -5.50
N ASP A 92 -8.01 -16.15 -5.36
CA ASP A 92 -7.84 -17.05 -6.51
C ASP A 92 -9.20 -17.52 -7.05
N ASN A 93 -9.93 -16.60 -7.65
CA ASN A 93 -11.21 -16.88 -8.30
C ASN A 93 -11.38 -15.95 -9.52
N PRO A 94 -11.05 -16.42 -10.74
CA PRO A 94 -11.11 -15.60 -11.94
C PRO A 94 -12.52 -15.01 -12.21
N VAL A 95 -13.58 -15.78 -11.96
CA VAL A 95 -14.95 -15.29 -12.17
C VAL A 95 -15.28 -14.12 -11.25
N LEU A 96 -14.83 -14.19 -10.00
CA LEU A 96 -15.02 -13.10 -9.05
C LEU A 96 -14.16 -11.89 -9.43
N LEU A 97 -12.91 -12.10 -9.84
CA LEU A 97 -12.02 -11.03 -10.27
C LEU A 97 -12.57 -10.30 -11.50
N ASP A 98 -13.01 -11.04 -12.51
CA ASP A 98 -13.60 -10.46 -13.73
C ASP A 98 -14.92 -9.71 -13.45
N SER A 99 -15.62 -10.06 -12.36
CA SER A 99 -16.82 -9.33 -11.95
C SER A 99 -16.55 -8.03 -11.19
N GLN A 100 -15.37 -7.87 -10.63
CA GLN A 100 -15.00 -6.75 -9.75
C GLN A 100 -14.01 -5.78 -10.38
N TYR A 101 -13.25 -6.21 -11.38
CA TYR A 101 -12.17 -5.44 -11.97
C TYR A 101 -12.20 -5.52 -13.50
N ASP A 102 -11.89 -4.41 -14.13
CA ASP A 102 -11.62 -4.34 -15.57
C ASP A 102 -10.11 -4.40 -15.82
N VAL A 103 -9.67 -5.24 -16.75
CA VAL A 103 -8.27 -5.29 -17.18
C VAL A 103 -8.02 -4.12 -18.12
N LEU A 104 -7.28 -3.12 -17.68
CA LEU A 104 -6.95 -1.94 -18.48
C LEU A 104 -5.79 -2.22 -19.42
N GLU A 105 -4.79 -2.97 -18.97
CA GLU A 105 -3.59 -3.33 -19.74
C GLU A 105 -3.00 -4.63 -19.23
N GLY A 106 -2.41 -5.42 -20.11
CA GLY A 106 -1.82 -6.72 -19.77
C GLY A 106 -2.86 -7.84 -19.67
N ARG A 107 -2.74 -8.68 -18.66
CA ARG A 107 -3.61 -9.84 -18.41
C ARG A 107 -3.62 -10.19 -16.92
N TRP A 108 -4.54 -11.03 -16.51
CA TRP A 108 -4.50 -11.64 -15.18
C TRP A 108 -3.23 -12.50 -14.99
N PRO A 109 -2.68 -12.56 -13.77
CA PRO A 109 -1.59 -13.48 -13.46
C PRO A 109 -1.94 -14.93 -13.76
N SER A 110 -1.00 -15.66 -14.33
CA SER A 110 -1.10 -17.08 -14.59
C SER A 110 -0.11 -17.91 -13.76
N ALA A 111 0.77 -17.22 -13.02
CA ALA A 111 1.77 -17.83 -12.16
C ALA A 111 1.89 -17.07 -10.83
N PRO A 112 2.29 -17.74 -9.74
CA PRO A 112 2.35 -17.13 -8.40
C PRO A 112 3.41 -16.03 -8.26
N ASN A 113 4.32 -15.90 -9.20
CA ASN A 113 5.34 -14.85 -9.25
C ASN A 113 4.96 -13.66 -10.14
N GLU A 114 3.71 -13.55 -10.54
CA GLU A 114 3.19 -12.42 -11.31
C GLU A 114 2.37 -11.50 -10.39
N LEU A 115 2.43 -10.21 -10.67
CA LEU A 115 1.77 -9.17 -9.91
C LEU A 115 0.79 -8.40 -10.79
N VAL A 116 -0.24 -7.85 -10.17
CA VAL A 116 -1.14 -6.87 -10.79
C VAL A 116 -1.08 -5.55 -10.05
N LEU A 117 -1.21 -4.46 -10.77
CA LEU A 117 -1.42 -3.15 -10.20
C LEU A 117 -2.91 -2.83 -10.22
N ALA A 118 -3.53 -2.74 -9.06
CA ALA A 118 -4.89 -2.23 -8.96
C ALA A 118 -4.88 -0.69 -8.95
N VAL A 119 -5.69 -0.10 -9.79
CA VAL A 119 -5.91 1.35 -9.87
C VAL A 119 -7.35 1.68 -9.49
N ASP A 120 -7.60 2.94 -9.16
CA ASP A 120 -8.96 3.39 -8.88
C ASP A 120 -9.77 3.63 -10.18
N LYS A 121 -11.04 4.02 -10.02
CA LYS A 121 -11.94 4.32 -11.15
C LYS A 121 -11.49 5.50 -12.04
N TYR A 122 -10.48 6.24 -11.64
CA TYR A 122 -9.86 7.33 -12.39
C TYR A 122 -8.52 6.92 -13.02
N ASN A 123 -8.19 5.62 -12.98
CA ASN A 123 -6.90 5.07 -13.42
C ASN A 123 -5.72 5.70 -12.66
N SER A 124 -5.90 6.00 -11.40
CA SER A 124 -4.86 6.61 -10.57
C SER A 124 -4.41 5.69 -9.44
N VAL A 125 -3.17 5.90 -9.01
CA VAL A 125 -2.56 5.24 -7.87
C VAL A 125 -2.12 6.30 -6.88
N PRO A 126 -2.48 6.21 -5.60
CA PRO A 126 -2.05 7.16 -4.60
C PRO A 126 -0.52 7.26 -4.51
N ASP A 127 0.00 8.46 -4.34
CA ASP A 127 1.44 8.73 -4.25
C ASP A 127 2.16 7.89 -3.19
N TYR A 128 1.49 7.63 -2.07
CA TYR A 128 2.02 6.79 -1.02
C TYR A 128 2.20 5.33 -1.48
N ASN A 129 1.26 4.79 -2.23
CA ASN A 129 1.38 3.46 -2.80
C ASN A 129 2.53 3.39 -3.81
N LEU A 130 2.68 4.42 -4.66
CA LEU A 130 3.81 4.51 -5.59
C LEU A 130 5.16 4.53 -4.84
N TYR A 131 5.24 5.26 -3.72
CA TYR A 131 6.42 5.25 -2.86
C TYR A 131 6.69 3.84 -2.30
N GLN A 132 5.69 3.18 -1.74
CA GLN A 132 5.83 1.83 -1.19
C GLN A 132 6.19 0.77 -2.25
N MET A 133 5.91 1.06 -3.51
CA MET A 133 6.29 0.24 -4.66
C MET A 133 7.68 0.62 -5.23
N GLY A 134 8.35 1.62 -4.65
CA GLY A 134 9.64 2.11 -5.16
C GLY A 134 9.56 2.82 -6.50
N LEU A 135 8.36 3.24 -6.91
CA LEU A 135 8.10 3.97 -8.17
C LEU A 135 8.11 5.48 -7.97
N LYS A 136 8.12 5.93 -6.74
CA LYS A 136 8.19 7.33 -6.33
C LYS A 136 9.17 7.47 -5.17
N SER A 137 10.03 8.50 -5.21
CA SER A 137 10.97 8.73 -4.12
C SER A 137 10.31 9.34 -2.88
N GLU A 138 11.00 9.26 -1.74
CA GLU A 138 10.58 9.94 -0.51
C GLU A 138 10.43 11.44 -0.72
N ASN A 139 11.34 12.07 -1.47
CA ASN A 139 11.32 13.51 -1.73
C ASN A 139 10.08 13.94 -2.52
N GLU A 140 9.71 13.17 -3.53
CA GLU A 140 8.49 13.39 -4.32
C GLU A 140 7.21 13.14 -3.50
N LEU A 141 7.21 12.12 -2.62
CA LEU A 141 6.09 11.89 -1.71
C LEU A 141 5.91 13.08 -0.76
N ILE A 142 7.00 13.60 -0.20
CA ILE A 142 6.97 14.77 0.67
C ILE A 142 6.45 15.99 -0.08
N LEU A 143 6.91 16.25 -1.30
CA LEU A 143 6.36 17.31 -2.13
C LEU A 143 4.84 17.18 -2.31
N SER A 144 4.34 15.98 -2.55
CA SER A 144 2.90 15.72 -2.67
C SER A 144 2.14 16.10 -1.38
N VAL A 145 2.69 15.79 -0.22
CA VAL A 145 2.12 16.20 1.08
C VAL A 145 2.08 17.72 1.21
N PHE A 146 3.17 18.41 0.86
CA PHE A 146 3.19 19.87 0.91
C PHE A 146 2.25 20.52 -0.10
N LYS A 147 2.13 19.97 -1.31
CA LYS A 147 1.12 20.40 -2.29
C LYS A 147 -0.31 20.30 -1.72
N MET A 148 -0.61 19.21 -1.02
CA MET A 148 -1.90 19.04 -0.34
C MET A 148 -2.13 20.10 0.75
N LEU A 149 -1.13 20.40 1.56
CA LEU A 149 -1.21 21.44 2.59
C LEU A 149 -1.43 22.83 1.98
N VAL A 150 -0.70 23.19 0.93
CA VAL A 150 -0.86 24.46 0.21
C VAL A 150 -2.27 24.58 -0.38
N ARG A 151 -2.78 23.54 -1.03
CA ARG A 151 -4.16 23.52 -1.55
C ARG A 151 -5.18 23.76 -0.44
N ARG A 152 -5.03 23.06 0.69
CA ARG A 152 -5.92 23.23 1.84
C ARG A 152 -5.90 24.66 2.39
N GLN A 153 -4.71 25.24 2.55
CA GLN A 153 -4.57 26.64 3.01
C GLN A 153 -5.18 27.64 2.01
N ALA A 154 -4.96 27.43 0.70
CA ALA A 154 -5.55 28.26 -0.34
C ALA A 154 -7.08 28.20 -0.31
N THR A 155 -7.66 27.00 -0.22
CA THR A 155 -9.11 26.80 -0.10
C THR A 155 -9.69 27.50 1.13
N GLN A 156 -9.04 27.36 2.30
CA GLN A 156 -9.46 28.03 3.54
C GLN A 156 -9.39 29.57 3.44
N ALA A 157 -8.46 30.09 2.63
CA ALA A 157 -8.31 31.52 2.38
C ALA A 157 -9.18 32.02 1.21
N GLY A 158 -10.03 31.16 0.61
CA GLY A 158 -10.84 31.49 -0.54
C GLY A 158 -10.04 31.83 -1.82
N LYS A 159 -8.81 31.28 -1.93
CA LYS A 159 -7.92 31.51 -3.07
C LYS A 159 -7.89 30.30 -3.99
N GLU A 160 -7.97 30.55 -5.28
CA GLU A 160 -7.68 29.55 -6.30
C GLU A 160 -6.24 29.70 -6.78
N LEU A 161 -5.48 28.62 -6.74
CA LEU A 161 -4.11 28.56 -7.21
C LEU A 161 -4.00 27.56 -8.35
N THR A 162 -3.18 27.89 -9.33
CA THR A 162 -2.82 26.94 -10.39
C THR A 162 -1.89 25.86 -9.85
N ASP A 163 -1.79 24.71 -10.53
CA ASP A 163 -0.89 23.62 -10.13
C ASP A 163 0.58 24.08 -10.05
N ALA A 164 1.02 24.95 -10.97
CA ALA A 164 2.37 25.54 -10.94
C ALA A 164 2.58 26.43 -9.71
N GLN A 165 1.59 27.22 -9.32
CA GLN A 165 1.67 28.04 -8.10
C GLN A 165 1.69 27.21 -6.84
N ILE A 166 0.90 26.12 -6.81
CA ILE A 166 0.87 25.16 -5.72
C ILE A 166 2.25 24.48 -5.59
N GLU A 167 2.84 24.08 -6.69
CA GLU A 167 4.17 23.43 -6.70
C GLU A 167 5.26 24.36 -6.17
N ILE A 168 5.34 25.58 -6.69
CA ILE A 168 6.31 26.58 -6.23
C ILE A 168 6.11 26.87 -4.74
N ALA A 169 4.89 27.05 -4.29
CA ALA A 169 4.59 27.31 -2.88
C ALA A 169 4.95 26.11 -2.00
N ALA A 170 4.70 24.88 -2.46
CA ALA A 170 5.06 23.67 -1.75
C ALA A 170 6.60 23.52 -1.62
N ILE A 171 7.36 23.75 -2.69
CA ILE A 171 8.83 23.72 -2.66
C ILE A 171 9.39 24.79 -1.69
N ASN A 172 8.85 26.00 -1.73
CA ASN A 172 9.23 27.06 -0.79
C ASN A 172 8.90 26.68 0.66
N MET A 173 7.78 26.03 0.87
CA MET A 173 7.37 25.54 2.17
C MET A 173 8.30 24.41 2.66
N MET A 174 8.69 23.46 1.80
CA MET A 174 9.72 22.45 2.11
C MET A 174 11.03 23.10 2.53
N ALA A 175 11.48 24.13 1.80
CA ALA A 175 12.70 24.86 2.10
C ALA A 175 12.66 25.54 3.49
N SER A 176 11.50 26.04 3.92
CA SER A 176 11.32 26.63 5.25
C SER A 176 11.49 25.62 6.40
N TYR A 177 11.30 24.33 6.10
CA TYR A 177 11.56 23.21 7.01
C TYR A 177 12.95 22.57 6.82
N ASN A 178 13.85 23.22 6.06
CA ASN A 178 15.18 22.71 5.71
C ASN A 178 15.13 21.36 4.96
N ILE A 179 14.11 21.14 4.15
CA ILE A 179 13.95 19.98 3.30
C ILE A 179 14.32 20.36 1.87
N PRO A 180 15.47 19.93 1.35
CA PRO A 180 15.86 20.25 -0.02
C PRO A 180 14.99 19.46 -1.01
N TYR A 181 14.37 20.15 -1.94
CA TYR A 181 13.72 19.50 -3.07
C TYR A 181 14.73 19.23 -4.19
N LYS A 182 14.77 17.98 -4.64
CA LYS A 182 15.54 17.56 -5.82
C LYS A 182 14.54 17.05 -6.85
N PRO A 183 14.35 17.77 -7.95
CA PRO A 183 13.47 17.29 -9.01
C PRO A 183 13.97 15.96 -9.56
N GLU A 184 13.09 15.00 -9.64
CA GLU A 184 13.34 13.71 -10.28
C GLU A 184 12.53 13.65 -11.57
N VAL A 185 13.07 12.95 -12.57
CA VAL A 185 12.34 12.69 -13.81
C VAL A 185 11.33 11.59 -13.49
N ASN A 186 10.12 11.99 -13.12
CA ASN A 186 9.00 11.08 -12.91
C ASN A 186 8.42 10.69 -14.25
N ASP A 187 8.96 9.62 -14.81
CA ASP A 187 8.39 8.94 -15.97
C ASP A 187 7.50 7.78 -15.48
N PHE A 188 6.38 8.14 -14.83
CA PHE A 188 5.37 7.15 -14.46
C PHE A 188 4.53 6.85 -15.70
N SER A 189 4.67 5.63 -16.21
CA SER A 189 3.79 5.10 -17.24
C SER A 189 3.38 3.68 -16.86
N PHE A 190 2.19 3.24 -17.28
CA PHE A 190 1.77 1.86 -17.09
C PHE A 190 2.75 0.88 -17.72
N GLU A 191 3.32 1.21 -18.89
CA GLU A 191 4.33 0.39 -19.54
C GLU A 191 5.57 0.17 -18.64
N LYS A 192 6.03 1.21 -17.93
CA LYS A 192 7.15 1.10 -17.00
C LYS A 192 6.79 0.22 -15.81
N VAL A 193 5.60 0.38 -15.26
CA VAL A 193 5.10 -0.42 -14.14
C VAL A 193 5.01 -1.89 -14.51
N LEU A 194 4.45 -2.23 -15.68
CA LEU A 194 4.33 -3.60 -16.16
C LEU A 194 5.68 -4.28 -16.39
N LYS A 195 6.75 -3.50 -16.58
CA LYS A 195 8.12 -4.00 -16.73
C LYS A 195 8.90 -4.02 -15.40
N THR A 196 8.31 -3.52 -14.32
CA THR A 196 8.99 -3.47 -13.02
C THR A 196 8.95 -4.84 -12.37
N GLY A 197 10.11 -5.34 -11.97
CA GLY A 197 10.26 -6.58 -11.25
C GLY A 197 10.62 -6.36 -9.78
N TYR A 198 10.15 -7.26 -8.93
CA TYR A 198 10.43 -7.26 -7.50
C TYR A 198 10.95 -8.62 -7.06
N LYS A 199 11.70 -8.61 -5.96
CA LYS A 199 12.07 -9.84 -5.23
C LYS A 199 11.34 -9.82 -3.90
N VAL A 200 10.55 -10.85 -3.63
CA VAL A 200 9.84 -11.01 -2.36
C VAL A 200 10.50 -12.15 -1.61
N LEU A 201 10.93 -11.87 -0.38
CA LEU A 201 11.50 -12.86 0.53
C LEU A 201 10.57 -13.00 1.73
N LEU A 202 10.26 -14.23 2.10
CA LEU A 202 9.57 -14.56 3.33
C LEU A 202 10.58 -14.75 4.46
N ASP A 203 10.14 -14.58 5.69
CA ASP A 203 11.01 -14.83 6.85
C ASP A 203 11.51 -16.27 6.88
N SER A 204 10.74 -17.24 6.39
CA SER A 204 11.14 -18.62 6.21
C SER A 204 12.36 -18.79 5.30
N ASP A 205 12.47 -17.97 4.25
CA ASP A 205 13.59 -18.05 3.30
C ASP A 205 14.90 -17.59 3.93
N TYR A 206 14.81 -16.78 4.99
CA TYR A 206 15.98 -16.30 5.72
C TYR A 206 16.58 -17.35 6.67
N TYR A 207 15.76 -18.28 7.17
CA TYR A 207 16.19 -19.33 8.10
C TYR A 207 16.77 -20.56 7.41
N GLU A 208 16.39 -20.84 6.18
CA GLU A 208 16.95 -21.95 5.39
C GLU A 208 18.41 -21.70 4.96
N PHE A 209 18.83 -20.44 4.88
CA PHE A 209 20.21 -20.07 4.51
C PHE A 209 21.23 -20.12 5.65
N LYS A 210 20.83 -20.49 6.86
CA LYS A 210 21.72 -20.54 8.05
C LYS A 210 21.99 -21.95 8.58
N GLN A 211 21.60 -22.98 7.84
CA GLN A 211 22.06 -24.37 8.07
C GLN A 211 23.23 -24.66 7.12
#